data_6d28bb29c2c5a3c56870ba25c4ffff5b
#
_entry.id   6d28bb29c2c5a3c56870ba25c4ffff5b
#
_cell.length_a   1.000
_cell.length_b   1.000
_cell.length_c   1.000
_cell.angle_alpha   90.00
_cell.angle_beta   90.00
_cell.angle_gamma   90.00
#
_symmetry.space_group_name_H-M   'P 1'
#
loop_
_entity.id
_entity.type
_entity.pdbx_description
1 polymer ?
#
loop_
_entity_poly.entity_id
_entity_poly.type
_entity_poly.pdbx_seq_one_letter_code
_entity_poly.pdbx_strand_id
1 'polypeptide(L)'
;MIKITFPDGNFREYQEGVTSMEVAKSISEGLARKILSAEVNGEVWDLSRPITSDASIKLLTWDDPKGKSTFWHSSAHLMAEALEALYPGVKLGIGPAIDNGFYYDIDLGGRVLTAEDLPKIEDKMKELAKKNSVFTRKAVSKADALQYFTEKGDEYKLELINDLEDGSITFYSQGNFVDLCRGPHIPETGVIKAIKLLNIAGAYWRGDEKNKMLTRLYGITFPKQAELDEYITMLEEAKKRDHRKLGKELEIYTTDDAVGQGLILWMPNGAAIIEQLEKLAKKKEEQAGYVRVKTPHIAK
;
A
#
# COMPACT_ATOMS: atom_id res chain seq x y z
N MET A 1 -31.76 20.09 -4.36
CA MET A 1 -30.49 20.34 -5.08
C MET A 1 -29.43 20.58 -4.05
N ILE A 2 -28.21 20.04 -4.27
CA ILE A 2 -27.04 20.27 -3.44
C ILE A 2 -25.96 20.95 -4.28
N LYS A 3 -25.13 21.74 -3.62
CA LYS A 3 -24.02 22.47 -4.24
C LYS A 3 -22.73 21.67 -4.10
N ILE A 4 -22.12 21.29 -5.23
CA ILE A 4 -20.81 20.62 -5.28
C ILE A 4 -19.76 21.62 -5.71
N THR A 5 -18.78 21.91 -4.83
CA THR A 5 -17.69 22.87 -5.07
C THR A 5 -16.42 22.12 -5.48
N PHE A 6 -15.80 22.54 -6.59
CA PHE A 6 -14.58 21.98 -7.14
C PHE A 6 -13.31 22.69 -6.61
N PRO A 7 -12.11 22.12 -6.79
CA PRO A 7 -10.85 22.69 -6.28
C PRO A 7 -10.50 24.08 -6.83
N ASP A 8 -11.03 24.45 -7.99
CA ASP A 8 -10.85 25.77 -8.62
C ASP A 8 -11.78 26.85 -8.05
N GLY A 9 -12.63 26.50 -7.07
CA GLY A 9 -13.62 27.37 -6.46
C GLY A 9 -14.94 27.47 -7.21
N ASN A 10 -15.04 26.91 -8.43
CA ASN A 10 -16.30 26.81 -9.15
C ASN A 10 -17.24 25.81 -8.50
N PHE A 11 -18.53 25.94 -8.75
CA PHE A 11 -19.53 24.98 -8.26
C PHE A 11 -20.55 24.62 -9.33
N ARG A 12 -21.19 23.47 -9.11
CA ARG A 12 -22.38 23.05 -9.87
C ARG A 12 -23.42 22.51 -8.91
N GLU A 13 -24.69 22.64 -9.31
CA GLU A 13 -25.81 22.07 -8.56
C GLU A 13 -26.20 20.71 -9.13
N TYR A 14 -26.42 19.76 -8.22
CA TYR A 14 -26.85 18.40 -8.54
C TYR A 14 -28.04 17.99 -7.69
N GLN A 15 -28.70 16.91 -8.08
CA GLN A 15 -29.69 16.27 -7.22
C GLN A 15 -29.02 15.70 -5.96
N GLU A 16 -29.72 15.78 -4.83
CA GLU A 16 -29.31 15.08 -3.61
C GLU A 16 -29.15 13.57 -3.87
N GLY A 17 -28.09 12.97 -3.37
CA GLY A 17 -27.73 11.59 -3.63
C GLY A 17 -26.87 11.37 -4.86
N VAL A 18 -26.46 12.44 -5.57
CA VAL A 18 -25.49 12.32 -6.67
C VAL A 18 -24.20 11.65 -6.19
N THR A 19 -23.62 10.81 -7.03
CA THR A 19 -22.35 10.13 -6.75
C THR A 19 -21.17 10.87 -7.39
N SER A 20 -19.96 10.68 -6.84
CA SER A 20 -18.75 11.25 -7.44
C SER A 20 -18.50 10.76 -8.86
N MET A 21 -18.93 9.54 -9.20
CA MET A 21 -18.88 9.01 -10.55
C MET A 21 -19.80 9.79 -11.52
N GLU A 22 -21.02 10.11 -11.10
CA GLU A 22 -21.97 10.89 -11.91
C GLU A 22 -21.47 12.33 -12.08
N VAL A 23 -20.92 12.94 -11.03
CA VAL A 23 -20.26 14.25 -11.13
C VAL A 23 -19.14 14.21 -12.17
N ALA A 24 -18.26 13.21 -12.14
CA ALA A 24 -17.18 13.06 -13.10
C ALA A 24 -17.70 12.89 -14.55
N LYS A 25 -18.72 12.05 -14.77
CA LYS A 25 -19.38 11.88 -16.07
C LYS A 25 -19.97 13.17 -16.60
N SER A 26 -20.55 14.01 -15.73
CA SER A 26 -21.09 15.31 -16.12
C SER A 26 -20.03 16.31 -16.58
N ILE A 27 -18.77 16.08 -16.20
CA ILE A 27 -17.62 16.88 -16.62
C ILE A 27 -17.06 16.32 -17.93
N SER A 28 -16.71 15.03 -17.94
CA SER A 28 -16.12 14.37 -19.10
C SER A 28 -16.11 12.85 -18.91
N GLU A 29 -16.51 12.12 -19.94
CA GLU A 29 -16.37 10.66 -20.02
C GLU A 29 -14.90 10.20 -19.93
N GLY A 30 -13.96 11.02 -20.44
CA GLY A 30 -12.53 10.75 -20.33
C GLY A 30 -12.01 10.84 -18.91
N LEU A 31 -12.54 11.76 -18.11
CA LEU A 31 -12.23 11.90 -16.69
C LEU A 31 -12.85 10.73 -15.90
N ALA A 32 -14.12 10.42 -16.12
CA ALA A 32 -14.83 9.33 -15.45
C ALA A 32 -14.11 7.97 -15.57
N ARG A 33 -13.41 7.73 -16.69
CA ARG A 33 -12.60 6.50 -16.90
C ARG A 33 -11.25 6.49 -16.17
N LYS A 34 -10.80 7.65 -15.68
CA LYS A 34 -9.47 7.77 -15.04
C LYS A 34 -9.54 7.90 -13.52
N ILE A 35 -10.68 8.28 -12.98
CA ILE A 35 -10.84 8.48 -11.54
C ILE A 35 -10.90 7.15 -10.81
N LEU A 36 -10.28 7.11 -9.64
CA LEU A 36 -10.16 5.92 -8.78
C LEU A 36 -10.99 6.06 -7.51
N SER A 37 -11.06 7.26 -6.95
CA SER A 37 -11.81 7.64 -5.76
C SER A 37 -12.07 9.15 -5.77
N ALA A 38 -12.77 9.67 -4.78
CA ALA A 38 -12.97 11.10 -4.63
C ALA A 38 -12.72 11.54 -3.19
N GLU A 39 -12.13 12.72 -3.01
CA GLU A 39 -12.08 13.37 -1.71
C GLU A 39 -13.33 14.26 -1.58
N VAL A 40 -14.20 13.95 -0.62
CA VAL A 40 -15.44 14.68 -0.33
C VAL A 40 -15.32 15.26 1.07
N ASN A 41 -15.35 16.59 1.18
CA ASN A 41 -15.15 17.31 2.44
C ASN A 41 -13.89 16.88 3.21
N GLY A 42 -12.78 16.55 2.49
CA GLY A 42 -11.51 16.14 3.08
C GLY A 42 -11.36 14.63 3.32
N GLU A 43 -12.44 13.85 3.24
CA GLU A 43 -12.41 12.39 3.36
C GLU A 43 -12.39 11.71 1.99
N VAL A 44 -11.64 10.60 1.86
CA VAL A 44 -11.61 9.82 0.62
C VAL A 44 -12.75 8.81 0.61
N TRP A 45 -13.58 8.88 -0.42
CA TRP A 45 -14.79 8.06 -0.60
C TRP A 45 -14.73 7.22 -1.87
N ASP A 46 -15.49 6.12 -1.86
CA ASP A 46 -15.82 5.38 -3.07
C ASP A 46 -16.59 6.28 -4.04
N LEU A 47 -16.38 6.06 -5.32
CA LEU A 47 -17.07 6.83 -6.36
C LEU A 47 -18.58 6.59 -6.43
N SER A 48 -19.04 5.47 -5.87
CA SER A 48 -20.46 5.08 -5.81
C SER A 48 -21.20 5.61 -4.58
N ARG A 49 -20.49 6.20 -3.60
CA ARG A 49 -21.12 6.69 -2.37
C ARG A 49 -21.93 7.95 -2.67
N PRO A 50 -23.25 8.00 -2.27
CA PRO A 50 -24.09 9.16 -2.53
C PRO A 50 -23.71 10.35 -1.65
N ILE A 51 -23.74 11.55 -2.24
CA ILE A 51 -23.53 12.84 -1.58
C ILE A 51 -24.90 13.45 -1.30
N THR A 52 -25.23 13.67 -0.03
CA THR A 52 -26.57 14.06 0.43
C THR A 52 -26.67 15.50 0.90
N SER A 53 -25.58 16.25 0.90
CA SER A 53 -25.53 17.65 1.31
C SER A 53 -24.49 18.40 0.49
N ASP A 54 -24.47 19.72 0.62
CA ASP A 54 -23.41 20.55 0.02
C ASP A 54 -22.03 20.05 0.41
N ALA A 55 -21.14 19.93 -0.58
CA ALA A 55 -19.84 19.37 -0.38
C ALA A 55 -18.77 19.98 -1.29
N SER A 56 -17.52 19.96 -0.80
CA SER A 56 -16.34 20.12 -1.65
C SER A 56 -15.94 18.77 -2.20
N ILE A 57 -15.54 18.69 -3.49
CA ILE A 57 -15.10 17.46 -4.12
C ILE A 57 -13.78 17.65 -4.84
N LYS A 58 -12.86 16.68 -4.69
CA LYS A 58 -11.69 16.51 -5.55
C LYS A 58 -11.69 15.10 -6.11
N LEU A 59 -11.74 14.96 -7.43
CA LEU A 59 -11.67 13.66 -8.11
C LEU A 59 -10.22 13.20 -8.15
N LEU A 60 -9.96 11.99 -7.65
CA LEU A 60 -8.62 11.44 -7.47
C LEU A 60 -8.30 10.44 -8.57
N THR A 61 -7.18 10.65 -9.23
CA THR A 61 -6.65 9.78 -10.29
C THR A 61 -5.42 9.01 -9.81
N TRP A 62 -4.81 8.24 -10.70
CA TRP A 62 -3.53 7.55 -10.43
C TRP A 62 -2.38 8.50 -10.08
N ASP A 63 -2.41 9.74 -10.55
CA ASP A 63 -1.36 10.73 -10.28
C ASP A 63 -1.45 11.31 -8.85
N ASP A 64 -2.60 11.16 -8.19
CA ASP A 64 -2.81 11.61 -6.81
C ASP A 64 -2.35 10.54 -5.80
N PRO A 65 -1.59 10.90 -4.76
CA PRO A 65 -1.16 9.94 -3.72
C PRO A 65 -2.32 9.17 -3.06
N LYS A 66 -3.44 9.87 -2.77
CA LYS A 66 -4.66 9.26 -2.21
C LYS A 66 -5.34 8.31 -3.22
N GLY A 67 -5.29 8.64 -4.51
CA GLY A 67 -5.78 7.78 -5.60
C GLY A 67 -4.94 6.51 -5.72
N LYS A 68 -3.61 6.62 -5.67
CA LYS A 68 -2.70 5.46 -5.62
C LYS A 68 -2.95 4.57 -4.41
N SER A 69 -3.13 5.16 -3.24
CA SER A 69 -3.44 4.41 -2.02
C SER A 69 -4.74 3.61 -2.16
N THR A 70 -5.81 4.22 -2.71
CA THR A 70 -7.07 3.52 -3.00
C THR A 70 -6.86 2.37 -3.99
N PHE A 71 -6.07 2.59 -5.02
CA PHE A 71 -5.76 1.57 -6.03
C PHE A 71 -5.01 0.38 -5.42
N TRP A 72 -3.97 0.62 -4.64
CA TRP A 72 -3.19 -0.44 -4.00
C TRP A 72 -3.97 -1.17 -2.90
N HIS A 73 -4.82 -0.45 -2.15
CA HIS A 73 -5.74 -1.09 -1.21
C HIS A 73 -6.70 -2.05 -1.92
N SER A 74 -7.24 -1.64 -3.07
CA SER A 74 -8.09 -2.52 -3.89
C SER A 74 -7.31 -3.69 -4.50
N SER A 75 -6.04 -3.49 -4.82
CA SER A 75 -5.15 -4.56 -5.28
C SER A 75 -4.84 -5.58 -4.19
N ALA A 76 -4.77 -5.15 -2.91
CA ALA A 76 -4.67 -6.07 -1.79
C ALA A 76 -5.90 -6.98 -1.68
N HIS A 77 -7.11 -6.43 -1.90
CA HIS A 77 -8.34 -7.23 -1.95
C HIS A 77 -8.37 -8.18 -3.15
N LEU A 78 -7.89 -7.77 -4.32
CA LEU A 78 -7.75 -8.65 -5.49
C LEU A 78 -6.77 -9.80 -5.20
N MET A 79 -5.68 -9.54 -4.47
CA MET A 79 -4.75 -10.59 -4.03
C MET A 79 -5.41 -11.53 -3.02
N ALA A 80 -6.18 -11.01 -2.07
CA ALA A 80 -6.90 -11.82 -1.09
C ALA A 80 -7.93 -12.75 -1.77
N GLU A 81 -8.68 -12.26 -2.76
CA GLU A 81 -9.59 -13.07 -3.59
C GLU A 81 -8.84 -14.18 -4.32
N ALA A 82 -7.67 -13.87 -4.90
CA ALA A 82 -6.84 -14.87 -5.57
C ALA A 82 -6.32 -15.93 -4.58
N LEU A 83 -5.94 -15.54 -3.39
CA LEU A 83 -5.48 -16.44 -2.34
C LEU A 83 -6.60 -17.36 -1.84
N GLU A 84 -7.80 -16.84 -1.60
CA GLU A 84 -8.97 -17.69 -1.27
C GLU A 84 -9.28 -18.72 -2.36
N ALA A 85 -9.23 -18.30 -3.62
CA ALA A 85 -9.51 -19.17 -4.74
C ALA A 85 -8.46 -20.28 -4.93
N LEU A 86 -7.19 -20.02 -4.58
CA LEU A 86 -6.08 -20.96 -4.72
C LEU A 86 -5.85 -21.84 -3.50
N TYR A 87 -6.16 -21.31 -2.32
CA TYR A 87 -5.87 -21.92 -1.02
C TYR A 87 -7.13 -21.95 -0.15
N PRO A 88 -8.05 -22.91 -0.37
CA PRO A 88 -9.26 -23.04 0.44
C PRO A 88 -8.91 -23.14 1.93
N GLY A 89 -9.61 -22.36 2.76
CA GLY A 89 -9.39 -22.31 4.20
C GLY A 89 -8.27 -21.33 4.64
N VAL A 90 -7.70 -20.55 3.72
CA VAL A 90 -6.81 -19.44 4.10
C VAL A 90 -7.55 -18.46 4.99
N LYS A 91 -6.93 -18.02 6.07
CA LYS A 91 -7.46 -16.97 6.93
C LYS A 91 -6.77 -15.66 6.63
N LEU A 92 -7.53 -14.59 6.63
CA LEU A 92 -7.10 -13.28 6.16
C LEU A 92 -6.95 -12.30 7.34
N GLY A 93 -5.73 -11.81 7.57
CA GLY A 93 -5.46 -10.76 8.53
C GLY A 93 -5.85 -9.38 8.00
N ILE A 94 -4.86 -8.55 7.71
CA ILE A 94 -5.03 -7.18 7.19
C ILE A 94 -4.22 -6.98 5.91
N GLY A 95 -4.73 -6.12 5.02
CA GLY A 95 -4.09 -5.82 3.72
C GLY A 95 -4.12 -4.33 3.38
N PRO A 96 -3.30 -3.48 4.01
CA PRO A 96 -3.24 -2.06 3.70
C PRO A 96 -2.41 -1.75 2.47
N ALA A 97 -2.67 -0.59 1.88
CA ALA A 97 -1.71 0.07 1.01
C ALA A 97 -0.53 0.61 1.84
N ILE A 98 0.65 0.62 1.23
CA ILE A 98 1.88 1.21 1.77
C ILE A 98 2.46 2.19 0.75
N ASP A 99 3.56 2.90 1.09
CA ASP A 99 4.16 3.93 0.22
C ASP A 99 4.47 3.45 -1.20
N ASN A 100 4.87 2.19 -1.34
CA ASN A 100 5.21 1.59 -2.64
C ASN A 100 4.53 0.23 -2.81
N GLY A 101 3.22 0.23 -2.99
CA GLY A 101 2.44 -0.98 -3.20
C GLY A 101 1.51 -1.33 -2.04
N PHE A 102 1.41 -2.59 -1.73
CA PHE A 102 0.53 -3.13 -0.70
C PHE A 102 1.09 -4.44 -0.15
N TYR A 103 0.53 -4.90 0.96
CA TYR A 103 0.72 -6.27 1.43
C TYR A 103 -0.60 -6.88 1.91
N TYR A 104 -0.58 -8.16 2.17
CA TYR A 104 -1.63 -8.85 2.90
C TYR A 104 -1.02 -9.88 3.84
N ASP A 105 -1.50 -9.91 5.09
CA ASP A 105 -1.14 -10.91 6.10
C ASP A 105 -2.11 -12.07 6.05
N ILE A 106 -1.62 -13.28 5.89
CA ILE A 106 -2.41 -14.49 5.72
C ILE A 106 -1.93 -15.62 6.61
N ASP A 107 -2.86 -16.49 7.00
CA ASP A 107 -2.58 -17.74 7.67
C ASP A 107 -3.01 -18.92 6.77
N LEU A 108 -2.08 -19.74 6.41
CA LEU A 108 -2.27 -20.90 5.52
C LEU A 108 -2.35 -22.23 6.29
N GLY A 109 -2.56 -22.19 7.62
CA GLY A 109 -2.72 -23.40 8.41
C GLY A 109 -1.48 -24.31 8.43
N GLY A 110 -0.27 -23.72 8.36
CA GLY A 110 1.00 -24.44 8.36
C GLY A 110 1.62 -24.69 6.98
N ARG A 111 0.91 -24.37 5.88
CA ARG A 111 1.52 -24.35 4.55
C ARG A 111 2.44 -23.14 4.42
N VAL A 112 3.64 -23.36 3.88
CA VAL A 112 4.62 -22.29 3.60
C VAL A 112 4.55 -21.94 2.13
N LEU A 113 4.41 -20.65 1.82
CA LEU A 113 4.58 -20.11 0.47
C LEU A 113 6.06 -19.90 0.16
N THR A 114 6.43 -20.18 -1.07
CA THR A 114 7.76 -19.94 -1.61
C THR A 114 7.72 -18.96 -2.78
N ALA A 115 8.87 -18.51 -3.24
CA ALA A 115 8.95 -17.64 -4.41
C ALA A 115 8.35 -18.28 -5.68
N GLU A 116 8.30 -19.61 -5.74
CA GLU A 116 7.71 -20.39 -6.85
C GLU A 116 6.19 -20.31 -6.89
N ASP A 117 5.53 -20.00 -5.77
CA ASP A 117 4.09 -19.81 -5.69
C ASP A 117 3.64 -18.43 -6.23
N LEU A 118 4.52 -17.43 -6.21
CA LEU A 118 4.17 -16.05 -6.58
C LEU A 118 3.61 -15.91 -8.00
N PRO A 119 4.22 -16.52 -9.06
CA PRO A 119 3.68 -16.44 -10.41
C PRO A 119 2.25 -17.00 -10.52
N LYS A 120 1.95 -18.08 -9.80
CA LYS A 120 0.62 -18.69 -9.79
C LYS A 120 -0.43 -17.77 -9.17
N ILE A 121 -0.07 -17.05 -8.11
CA ILE A 121 -0.96 -16.08 -7.47
C ILE A 121 -1.13 -14.87 -8.40
N GLU A 122 -0.05 -14.37 -9.02
CA GLU A 122 -0.10 -13.27 -10.01
C GLU A 122 -1.04 -13.59 -11.17
N ASP A 123 -0.95 -14.81 -11.71
CA ASP A 123 -1.79 -15.23 -12.84
C ASP A 123 -3.26 -15.35 -12.44
N LYS A 124 -3.53 -15.81 -11.21
CA LYS A 124 -4.89 -15.81 -10.66
C LYS A 124 -5.43 -14.41 -10.44
N MET A 125 -4.61 -13.49 -9.94
CA MET A 125 -4.99 -12.07 -9.82
C MET A 125 -5.32 -11.46 -11.19
N LYS A 126 -4.51 -11.75 -12.23
CA LYS A 126 -4.76 -11.28 -13.61
C LYS A 126 -6.06 -11.88 -14.18
N GLU A 127 -6.35 -13.16 -13.90
CA GLU A 127 -7.61 -13.81 -14.30
C GLU A 127 -8.81 -13.08 -13.67
N LEU A 128 -8.74 -12.82 -12.35
CA LEU A 128 -9.80 -12.15 -11.60
C LEU A 128 -9.96 -10.68 -12.03
N ALA A 129 -8.87 -9.96 -12.24
CA ALA A 129 -8.91 -8.59 -12.74
C ALA A 129 -9.66 -8.48 -14.08
N LYS A 130 -9.46 -9.45 -14.99
CA LYS A 130 -10.15 -9.49 -16.30
C LYS A 130 -11.67 -9.69 -16.19
N LYS A 131 -12.18 -10.19 -15.07
CA LYS A 131 -13.63 -10.33 -14.82
C LYS A 131 -14.31 -9.00 -14.60
N ASN A 132 -13.53 -7.95 -14.34
CA ASN A 132 -14.02 -6.58 -14.14
C ASN A 132 -15.08 -6.48 -13.04
N SER A 133 -14.83 -7.16 -11.91
CA SER A 133 -15.77 -7.21 -10.79
C SER A 133 -15.86 -5.85 -10.11
N VAL A 134 -17.08 -5.39 -9.86
CA VAL A 134 -17.36 -4.12 -9.17
C VAL A 134 -17.12 -4.26 -7.68
N PHE A 135 -16.48 -3.25 -7.07
CA PHE A 135 -16.39 -3.17 -5.61
C PHE A 135 -17.69 -2.59 -5.04
N THR A 136 -18.30 -3.33 -4.13
CA THR A 136 -19.56 -2.94 -3.49
C THR A 136 -19.40 -2.83 -1.99
N ARG A 137 -19.73 -1.66 -1.43
CA ARG A 137 -19.72 -1.38 -0.01
C ARG A 137 -21.08 -1.70 0.62
N LYS A 138 -21.09 -2.39 1.75
CA LYS A 138 -22.29 -2.67 2.55
C LYS A 138 -22.03 -2.39 4.02
N ALA A 139 -22.81 -1.53 4.64
CA ALA A 139 -22.83 -1.41 6.10
C ALA A 139 -23.55 -2.64 6.68
N VAL A 140 -23.00 -3.21 7.75
CA VAL A 140 -23.52 -4.39 8.41
C VAL A 140 -23.56 -4.19 9.92
N SER A 141 -24.48 -4.86 10.61
CA SER A 141 -24.47 -4.89 12.08
C SER A 141 -23.29 -5.71 12.62
N LYS A 142 -22.89 -5.43 13.84
CA LYS A 142 -21.82 -6.22 14.50
C LYS A 142 -22.23 -7.70 14.62
N ALA A 143 -23.50 -7.98 14.88
CA ALA A 143 -24.02 -9.34 14.98
C ALA A 143 -23.90 -10.09 13.65
N ASP A 144 -24.32 -9.49 12.52
CA ASP A 144 -24.20 -10.10 11.19
C ASP A 144 -22.73 -10.31 10.81
N ALA A 145 -21.87 -9.35 11.14
CA ALA A 145 -20.45 -9.45 10.87
C ALA A 145 -19.79 -10.61 11.63
N LEU A 146 -20.08 -10.75 12.94
CA LEU A 146 -19.61 -11.86 13.75
C LEU A 146 -20.13 -13.19 13.24
N GLN A 147 -21.41 -13.28 12.88
CA GLN A 147 -21.98 -14.49 12.32
C GLN A 147 -21.26 -14.91 11.04
N TYR A 148 -21.10 -13.98 10.08
CA TYR A 148 -20.46 -14.26 8.79
C TYR A 148 -19.04 -14.80 8.95
N PHE A 149 -18.18 -14.15 9.75
CA PHE A 149 -16.80 -14.58 9.93
C PHE A 149 -16.65 -15.79 10.87
N THR A 150 -17.65 -16.08 11.72
CA THR A 150 -17.73 -17.35 12.47
C THR A 150 -18.00 -18.52 11.53
N GLU A 151 -18.96 -18.37 10.61
CA GLU A 151 -19.26 -19.39 9.59
C GLU A 151 -18.07 -19.61 8.64
N LYS A 152 -17.34 -18.52 8.32
CA LYS A 152 -16.12 -18.58 7.51
C LYS A 152 -14.90 -19.15 8.27
N GLY A 153 -14.95 -19.18 9.59
CA GLY A 153 -13.87 -19.68 10.45
C GLY A 153 -12.64 -18.76 10.50
N ASP A 154 -12.81 -17.46 10.26
CA ASP A 154 -11.72 -16.48 10.23
C ASP A 154 -11.57 -15.76 11.58
N GLU A 155 -10.71 -16.32 12.44
CA GLU A 155 -10.45 -15.82 13.79
C GLU A 155 -9.87 -14.40 13.83
N TYR A 156 -9.07 -14.02 12.82
CA TYR A 156 -8.45 -12.68 12.75
C TYR A 156 -9.50 -11.60 12.50
N LYS A 157 -10.46 -11.87 11.61
CA LYS A 157 -11.58 -10.95 11.36
C LYS A 157 -12.53 -10.85 12.56
N LEU A 158 -12.77 -11.97 13.26
CA LEU A 158 -13.58 -11.96 14.49
C LEU A 158 -12.93 -11.10 15.57
N GLU A 159 -11.62 -11.21 15.75
CA GLU A 159 -10.88 -10.37 16.70
C GLU A 159 -10.96 -8.89 16.33
N LEU A 160 -10.78 -8.54 15.03
CA LEU A 160 -10.92 -7.16 14.58
C LEU A 160 -12.34 -6.60 14.78
N ILE A 161 -13.39 -7.41 14.52
CA ILE A 161 -14.78 -6.98 14.70
C ILE A 161 -15.09 -6.71 16.17
N ASN A 162 -14.52 -7.50 17.09
CA ASN A 162 -14.75 -7.30 18.52
C ASN A 162 -14.28 -5.91 19.00
N ASP A 163 -13.22 -5.37 18.39
CA ASP A 163 -12.67 -4.05 18.72
C ASP A 163 -13.46 -2.89 18.06
N LEU A 164 -14.40 -3.18 17.16
CA LEU A 164 -15.18 -2.16 16.44
C LEU A 164 -16.52 -1.87 17.15
N GLU A 165 -16.96 -0.62 17.07
CA GLU A 165 -18.28 -0.21 17.51
C GLU A 165 -19.36 -0.62 16.49
N ASP A 166 -20.55 -0.98 16.98
CA ASP A 166 -21.69 -1.25 16.10
C ASP A 166 -22.08 0.02 15.33
N GLY A 167 -22.46 -0.17 14.05
CA GLY A 167 -22.75 0.91 13.13
C GLY A 167 -21.52 1.47 12.38
N SER A 168 -20.29 1.11 12.80
CA SER A 168 -19.06 1.48 12.08
C SER A 168 -18.54 0.40 11.12
N ILE A 169 -19.18 -0.78 11.09
CA ILE A 169 -18.71 -1.97 10.39
C ILE A 169 -19.19 -1.97 8.94
N THR A 170 -18.26 -2.16 8.04
CA THR A 170 -18.55 -2.28 6.62
C THR A 170 -17.86 -3.48 6.00
N PHE A 171 -18.56 -4.12 5.08
CA PHE A 171 -18.04 -5.14 4.18
C PHE A 171 -17.83 -4.54 2.81
N TYR A 172 -16.79 -5.02 2.15
CA TYR A 172 -16.59 -4.81 0.72
C TYR A 172 -16.58 -6.15 0.01
N SER A 173 -17.29 -6.20 -1.11
CA SER A 173 -17.32 -7.40 -1.96
C SER A 173 -16.87 -7.07 -3.38
N GLN A 174 -16.15 -7.98 -4.00
CA GLN A 174 -15.88 -8.04 -5.44
C GLN A 174 -15.90 -9.52 -5.88
N GLY A 175 -16.51 -9.80 -7.02
CA GLY A 175 -16.69 -11.19 -7.47
C GLY A 175 -17.35 -12.05 -6.40
N ASN A 176 -16.66 -13.12 -6.00
CA ASN A 176 -17.11 -14.01 -4.92
C ASN A 176 -16.46 -13.73 -3.57
N PHE A 177 -15.66 -12.68 -3.49
CA PHE A 177 -14.88 -12.33 -2.31
C PHE A 177 -15.61 -11.28 -1.46
N VAL A 178 -15.60 -11.45 -0.15
CA VAL A 178 -16.13 -10.49 0.84
C VAL A 178 -15.12 -10.33 1.96
N ASP A 179 -14.80 -9.08 2.30
CA ASP A 179 -13.90 -8.75 3.40
C ASP A 179 -14.44 -7.67 4.32
N LEU A 180 -13.99 -7.71 5.58
CA LEU A 180 -14.14 -6.64 6.55
C LEU A 180 -13.21 -5.49 6.17
N CYS A 181 -13.76 -4.35 5.77
CA CYS A 181 -12.95 -3.24 5.31
C CYS A 181 -13.67 -1.89 5.46
N ARG A 182 -12.90 -0.85 5.73
CA ARG A 182 -13.41 0.54 5.81
C ARG A 182 -13.47 1.23 4.45
N GLY A 183 -12.73 0.70 3.46
CA GLY A 183 -12.54 1.35 2.16
C GLY A 183 -11.61 2.56 2.21
N PRO A 184 -11.63 3.45 1.21
CA PRO A 184 -12.37 3.27 -0.05
C PRO A 184 -11.71 2.29 -1.02
N HIS A 185 -12.46 1.92 -2.06
CA HIS A 185 -11.98 1.09 -3.16
C HIS A 185 -12.22 1.75 -4.52
N ILE A 186 -11.45 1.28 -5.53
CA ILE A 186 -11.68 1.65 -6.93
C ILE A 186 -13.02 1.08 -7.44
N PRO A 187 -13.58 1.59 -8.54
CA PRO A 187 -14.88 1.13 -9.04
C PRO A 187 -14.92 -0.37 -9.35
N GLU A 188 -13.89 -0.88 -10.00
CA GLU A 188 -13.87 -2.25 -10.53
C GLU A 188 -12.44 -2.79 -10.67
N THR A 189 -12.30 -4.12 -10.61
CA THR A 189 -10.98 -4.79 -10.65
C THR A 189 -10.26 -4.66 -11.99
N GLY A 190 -11.00 -4.42 -13.08
CA GLY A 190 -10.44 -4.31 -14.43
C GLY A 190 -9.53 -3.10 -14.66
N VAL A 191 -9.49 -2.14 -13.73
CA VAL A 191 -8.53 -1.03 -13.75
C VAL A 191 -7.11 -1.51 -13.43
N ILE A 192 -6.96 -2.61 -12.69
CA ILE A 192 -5.68 -3.19 -12.30
C ILE A 192 -5.14 -4.03 -13.47
N LYS A 193 -4.21 -3.46 -14.26
CA LYS A 193 -3.69 -4.08 -15.49
C LYS A 193 -2.38 -4.83 -15.30
N ALA A 194 -1.48 -4.28 -14.50
CA ALA A 194 -0.14 -4.79 -14.31
C ALA A 194 0.07 -5.19 -12.85
N ILE A 195 0.51 -6.42 -12.62
CA ILE A 195 0.56 -7.04 -11.29
C ILE A 195 1.91 -7.70 -11.10
N LYS A 196 2.57 -7.41 -9.98
CA LYS A 196 3.79 -8.09 -9.56
C LYS A 196 3.79 -8.33 -8.06
N LEU A 197 3.98 -9.57 -7.63
CA LEU A 197 4.28 -9.91 -6.26
C LEU A 197 5.80 -9.84 -6.04
N LEU A 198 6.20 -9.18 -4.97
CA LEU A 198 7.60 -8.79 -4.77
C LEU A 198 8.32 -9.71 -3.80
N ASN A 199 7.72 -10.00 -2.66
CA ASN A 199 8.38 -10.67 -1.54
C ASN A 199 7.38 -11.38 -0.63
N ILE A 200 7.89 -12.39 0.08
CA ILE A 200 7.22 -13.10 1.16
C ILE A 200 8.03 -12.88 2.44
N ALA A 201 7.39 -12.53 3.53
CA ALA A 201 8.00 -12.34 4.83
C ALA A 201 7.13 -12.92 5.95
N GLY A 202 7.71 -13.17 7.11
CA GLY A 202 6.95 -13.42 8.34
C GLY A 202 6.57 -12.11 9.00
N ALA A 203 5.37 -12.05 9.57
CA ALA A 203 4.92 -10.91 10.36
C ALA A 203 4.06 -11.41 11.53
N TYR A 204 4.37 -10.97 12.75
CA TYR A 204 3.53 -11.30 13.89
C TYR A 204 2.20 -10.59 13.82
N TRP A 205 1.13 -11.30 14.10
CA TRP A 205 -0.22 -10.71 14.17
C TRP A 205 -0.24 -9.50 15.10
N ARG A 206 -0.74 -8.37 14.63
CA ARG A 206 -0.75 -7.07 15.32
C ARG A 206 0.64 -6.57 15.78
N GLY A 207 1.72 -7.09 15.22
CA GLY A 207 3.08 -6.68 15.55
C GLY A 207 3.59 -7.16 16.93
N ASP A 208 2.85 -8.03 17.61
CA ASP A 208 3.26 -8.61 18.90
C ASP A 208 3.88 -9.99 18.68
N GLU A 209 5.13 -10.17 19.10
CA GLU A 209 5.89 -11.42 18.97
C GLU A 209 5.27 -12.61 19.73
N LYS A 210 4.37 -12.35 20.68
CA LYS A 210 3.61 -13.38 21.39
C LYS A 210 2.49 -13.98 20.57
N ASN A 211 2.05 -13.27 19.54
CA ASN A 211 0.98 -13.72 18.65
C ASN A 211 1.55 -14.62 17.55
N LYS A 212 0.63 -15.28 16.84
CA LYS A 212 0.97 -16.16 15.74
C LYS A 212 1.70 -15.39 14.64
N MET A 213 2.76 -15.99 14.10
CA MET A 213 3.45 -15.48 12.92
C MET A 213 2.63 -15.82 11.68
N LEU A 214 2.23 -14.79 10.93
CA LEU A 214 1.53 -14.87 9.66
C LEU A 214 2.51 -14.76 8.50
N THR A 215 2.06 -15.18 7.33
CA THR A 215 2.77 -14.96 6.08
C THR A 215 2.32 -13.62 5.49
N ARG A 216 3.27 -12.70 5.27
CA ARG A 216 3.04 -11.41 4.64
C ARG A 216 3.49 -11.46 3.19
N LEU A 217 2.55 -11.26 2.27
CA LEU A 217 2.82 -11.12 0.84
C LEU A 217 2.86 -9.65 0.45
N TYR A 218 3.96 -9.22 -0.17
CA TYR A 218 4.10 -7.88 -0.73
C TYR A 218 3.81 -7.89 -2.22
N GLY A 219 3.06 -6.91 -2.68
CA GLY A 219 2.74 -6.72 -4.08
C GLY A 219 2.76 -5.26 -4.52
N ILE A 220 2.89 -5.07 -5.81
CA ILE A 220 2.71 -3.77 -6.46
C ILE A 220 1.90 -3.95 -7.73
N THR A 221 1.08 -2.97 -8.05
CA THR A 221 0.23 -2.97 -9.23
C THR A 221 0.19 -1.59 -9.86
N PHE A 222 -0.08 -1.58 -11.18
CA PHE A 222 -0.17 -0.36 -11.96
C PHE A 222 -1.34 -0.40 -12.93
N PRO A 223 -1.87 0.76 -13.35
CA PRO A 223 -2.88 0.84 -14.42
C PRO A 223 -2.33 0.43 -15.78
N LYS A 224 -1.00 0.47 -15.99
CA LYS A 224 -0.35 0.16 -17.27
C LYS A 224 0.88 -0.74 -17.07
N GLN A 225 1.07 -1.67 -18.01
CA GLN A 225 2.25 -2.56 -17.99
C GLN A 225 3.57 -1.80 -18.06
N ALA A 226 3.66 -0.76 -18.89
CA ALA A 226 4.88 0.03 -19.03
C ALA A 226 5.35 0.67 -17.72
N GLU A 227 4.42 1.11 -16.85
CA GLU A 227 4.73 1.67 -15.53
C GLU A 227 5.30 0.60 -14.58
N LEU A 228 4.79 -0.64 -14.66
CA LEU A 228 5.35 -1.77 -13.92
C LEU A 228 6.75 -2.13 -14.42
N ASP A 229 6.96 -2.18 -15.72
CA ASP A 229 8.26 -2.53 -16.32
C ASP A 229 9.33 -1.49 -15.94
N GLU A 230 8.98 -0.20 -15.94
CA GLU A 230 9.85 0.88 -15.47
C GLU A 230 10.19 0.71 -13.98
N TYR A 231 9.20 0.41 -13.15
CA TYR A 231 9.39 0.18 -11.72
C TYR A 231 10.30 -1.02 -11.44
N ILE A 232 10.12 -2.14 -12.15
CA ILE A 232 10.98 -3.32 -12.00
C ILE A 232 12.42 -3.00 -12.43
N THR A 233 12.59 -2.30 -13.55
CA THR A 233 13.91 -1.83 -14.01
C THR A 233 14.59 -0.96 -12.95
N MET A 234 13.85 -0.02 -12.35
CA MET A 234 14.36 0.82 -11.26
C MET A 234 14.81 -0.02 -10.05
N LEU A 235 14.04 -1.05 -9.66
CA LEU A 235 14.41 -1.94 -8.55
C LEU A 235 15.67 -2.75 -8.87
N GLU A 236 15.81 -3.24 -10.10
CA GLU A 236 17.02 -3.97 -10.53
C GLU A 236 18.25 -3.07 -10.53
N GLU A 237 18.12 -1.85 -11.02
CA GLU A 237 19.21 -0.85 -10.97
C GLU A 237 19.54 -0.47 -9.53
N ALA A 238 18.54 -0.33 -8.64
CA ALA A 238 18.80 -0.09 -7.23
C ALA A 238 19.58 -1.23 -6.57
N LYS A 239 19.27 -2.50 -6.90
CA LYS A 239 20.03 -3.66 -6.41
C LYS A 239 21.48 -3.65 -6.89
N LYS A 240 21.74 -3.23 -8.13
CA LYS A 240 23.13 -3.10 -8.64
C LYS A 240 23.92 -2.04 -7.88
N ARG A 241 23.25 -1.01 -7.36
CA ARG A 241 23.84 0.11 -6.59
C ARG A 241 23.80 -0.11 -5.08
N ASP A 242 23.56 -1.33 -4.61
CA ASP A 242 23.60 -1.63 -3.17
C ASP A 242 24.97 -1.26 -2.59
N HIS A 243 24.98 -0.41 -1.57
CA HIS A 243 26.20 0.12 -0.97
C HIS A 243 27.10 -0.98 -0.41
N ARG A 244 26.55 -2.09 0.07
CA ARG A 244 27.33 -3.23 0.58
C ARG A 244 28.11 -3.92 -0.53
N LYS A 245 27.47 -4.06 -1.70
CA LYS A 245 28.10 -4.60 -2.90
C LYS A 245 29.17 -3.65 -3.42
N LEU A 246 28.80 -2.38 -3.66
CA LEU A 246 29.72 -1.38 -4.18
C LEU A 246 30.87 -1.09 -3.19
N GLY A 247 30.60 -1.05 -1.89
CA GLY A 247 31.60 -0.86 -0.85
C GLY A 247 32.69 -1.91 -0.89
N LYS A 248 32.30 -3.17 -1.12
CA LYS A 248 33.24 -4.30 -1.25
C LYS A 248 33.98 -4.28 -2.60
N GLU A 249 33.24 -4.12 -3.71
CA GLU A 249 33.81 -4.14 -5.08
C GLU A 249 34.80 -2.99 -5.34
N LEU A 250 34.53 -1.81 -4.77
CA LEU A 250 35.35 -0.62 -4.90
C LEU A 250 36.38 -0.45 -3.77
N GLU A 251 36.49 -1.45 -2.90
CA GLU A 251 37.41 -1.42 -1.75
C GLU A 251 37.26 -0.14 -0.90
N ILE A 252 36.02 0.26 -0.63
CA ILE A 252 35.70 1.45 0.16
C ILE A 252 35.77 1.13 1.65
N TYR A 253 35.17 0.02 2.07
CA TYR A 253 35.17 -0.42 3.47
C TYR A 253 35.09 -1.94 3.59
N THR A 254 35.44 -2.42 4.76
CA THR A 254 35.25 -3.82 5.17
C THR A 254 34.71 -3.88 6.59
N THR A 255 34.28 -5.05 7.02
CA THR A 255 33.94 -5.38 8.40
C THR A 255 34.76 -6.55 8.87
N ASP A 256 35.08 -6.60 10.16
CA ASP A 256 35.82 -7.70 10.79
C ASP A 256 35.17 -8.05 12.13
N ASP A 257 34.98 -9.33 12.39
CA ASP A 257 34.34 -9.81 13.63
C ASP A 257 35.14 -9.45 14.87
N ALA A 258 36.48 -9.33 14.76
CA ALA A 258 37.32 -8.90 15.85
C ALA A 258 37.12 -7.45 16.27
N VAL A 259 36.55 -6.61 15.36
CA VAL A 259 36.20 -5.21 15.65
C VAL A 259 34.80 -5.10 16.19
N GLY A 260 33.88 -5.92 15.69
CA GLY A 260 32.47 -6.00 16.11
C GLY A 260 31.48 -5.77 14.97
N GLN A 261 30.29 -6.33 15.14
CA GLN A 261 29.23 -6.22 14.14
C GLN A 261 28.78 -4.77 13.94
N GLY A 262 28.69 -4.36 12.69
CA GLY A 262 28.24 -3.00 12.30
C GLY A 262 29.32 -1.93 12.40
N LEU A 263 30.51 -2.23 12.88
CA LEU A 263 31.65 -1.31 12.90
C LEU A 263 32.43 -1.43 11.59
N ILE A 264 32.52 -0.32 10.87
CA ILE A 264 33.13 -0.25 9.54
C ILE A 264 34.61 0.10 9.65
N LEU A 265 35.44 -0.68 8.97
CA LEU A 265 36.84 -0.38 8.73
C LEU A 265 36.98 0.28 7.35
N TRP A 266 37.36 1.54 7.32
CA TRP A 266 37.57 2.26 6.08
C TRP A 266 38.85 1.84 5.41
N MET A 267 38.77 1.35 4.19
CA MET A 267 39.91 1.05 3.35
C MET A 267 40.49 2.33 2.70
N PRO A 268 41.66 2.30 2.07
CA PRO A 268 42.29 3.51 1.53
C PRO A 268 41.38 4.35 0.63
N ASN A 269 40.61 3.71 -0.27
CA ASN A 269 39.66 4.42 -1.12
C ASN A 269 38.54 5.10 -0.31
N GLY A 270 38.05 4.42 0.71
CA GLY A 270 37.01 4.94 1.60
C GLY A 270 37.52 6.08 2.49
N ALA A 271 38.73 5.95 3.04
CA ALA A 271 39.37 7.00 3.83
C ALA A 271 39.58 8.28 2.99
N ALA A 272 40.01 8.15 1.74
CA ALA A 272 40.15 9.28 0.83
C ALA A 272 38.81 9.98 0.56
N ILE A 273 37.72 9.23 0.37
CA ILE A 273 36.36 9.78 0.16
C ILE A 273 35.93 10.56 1.40
N ILE A 274 36.06 9.96 2.59
CA ILE A 274 35.68 10.60 3.88
C ILE A 274 36.45 11.89 4.07
N GLU A 275 37.76 11.88 3.85
CA GLU A 275 38.58 13.09 3.97
C GLU A 275 38.07 14.24 3.09
N GLN A 276 37.69 13.94 1.84
CA GLN A 276 37.12 14.96 0.94
C GLN A 276 35.75 15.44 1.38
N LEU A 277 34.88 14.55 1.88
CA LEU A 277 33.58 14.92 2.42
C LEU A 277 33.73 15.79 3.68
N GLU A 278 34.64 15.46 4.57
CA GLU A 278 34.95 16.27 5.75
C GLU A 278 35.47 17.66 5.35
N LYS A 279 36.38 17.75 4.38
CA LYS A 279 36.88 19.04 3.87
C LYS A 279 35.74 19.87 3.30
N LEU A 280 34.83 19.25 2.52
CA LEU A 280 33.66 19.93 1.95
C LEU A 280 32.73 20.44 3.04
N ALA A 281 32.38 19.61 4.02
CA ALA A 281 31.52 19.99 5.15
C ALA A 281 32.11 21.18 5.89
N LYS A 282 33.38 21.08 6.30
CA LYS A 282 34.11 22.13 6.99
C LYS A 282 34.09 23.46 6.23
N LYS A 283 34.32 23.40 4.89
CA LYS A 283 34.26 24.59 4.03
C LYS A 283 32.90 25.24 3.99
N LYS A 284 31.83 24.39 3.91
CA LYS A 284 30.44 24.88 3.88
C LYS A 284 30.00 25.48 5.20
N GLU A 285 30.37 24.88 6.32
CA GLU A 285 30.13 25.38 7.68
C GLU A 285 30.79 26.74 7.87
N GLU A 286 32.06 26.86 7.51
CA GLU A 286 32.82 28.13 7.59
C GLU A 286 32.18 29.23 6.72
N GLN A 287 31.78 28.92 5.49
CA GLN A 287 31.09 29.86 4.61
C GLN A 287 29.73 30.32 5.15
N ALA A 288 29.06 29.48 5.95
CA ALA A 288 27.79 29.79 6.62
C ALA A 288 27.98 30.49 7.96
N GLY A 289 29.23 30.80 8.37
CA GLY A 289 29.52 31.53 9.60
C GLY A 289 29.60 30.67 10.87
N TYR A 290 29.60 29.33 10.74
CA TYR A 290 29.76 28.44 11.89
C TYR A 290 31.21 28.41 12.37
N VAL A 291 31.39 28.36 13.69
CA VAL A 291 32.70 28.25 14.34
C VAL A 291 32.89 26.86 14.88
N ARG A 292 34.06 26.28 14.66
CA ARG A 292 34.36 24.93 15.14
C ARG A 292 34.68 24.94 16.62
N VAL A 293 34.11 23.97 17.31
CA VAL A 293 34.44 23.61 18.67
C VAL A 293 34.94 22.16 18.75
N LYS A 294 35.73 21.84 19.75
CA LYS A 294 36.17 20.47 20.03
C LYS A 294 35.78 20.12 21.45
N THR A 295 34.83 19.19 21.56
CA THR A 295 34.30 18.74 22.85
C THR A 295 34.91 17.37 23.21
N PRO A 296 34.96 16.98 24.48
CA PRO A 296 35.31 15.62 24.89
C PRO A 296 34.27 14.61 24.34
N HIS A 297 34.72 13.42 24.00
CA HIS A 297 33.85 12.34 23.54
C HIS A 297 33.05 11.70 24.69
N ILE A 298 33.47 11.87 25.92
CA ILE A 298 32.81 11.33 27.12
C ILE A 298 32.44 12.50 28.02
N ALA A 299 31.17 12.56 28.41
CA ALA A 299 30.64 13.49 29.41
C ALA A 299 30.19 12.72 30.66
N LYS A 300 30.19 13.41 31.83
CA LYS A 300 29.62 12.85 33.06
C LYS A 300 28.11 12.80 33.00
#